data_5291bf97957b40152abbe44af9e641da
#
_entry.id   5291bf97957b40152abbe44af9e641da
#
_cell.length_a   1.000
_cell.length_b   1.000
_cell.length_c   1.000
_cell.angle_alpha   90.00
_cell.angle_beta   90.00
_cell.angle_gamma   90.00
#
_symmetry.space_group_name_H-M   'P 1'
#
loop_
_entity.id
_entity.type
_entity.pdbx_description
1 polymer ?
#
loop_
_entity_poly.entity_id
_entity_poly.type
_entity_poly.pdbx_seq_one_letter_code
_entity_poly.pdbx_strand_id
1 'polypeptide(L)'
;MFLDASAVLGILLQEEDREELLERIEAATTPLTTSPVAVMESVANLASKGSIPVEKANEIVAEFMKTLNVRNVPITPEIGARAIRIFAKYGKGQNHPARLNMGDCFAAAVAKNYGIPLLYKGNDFIHTDLR
;
A
#
# COMPACT_ATOMS: atom_id res chain seq x y z
N MET A 1 0.47 -3.04 -10.81
CA MET A 1 0.55 -3.54 -9.42
C MET A 1 0.48 -2.37 -8.47
N PHE A 2 -0.45 -2.41 -7.53
CA PHE A 2 -0.54 -1.38 -6.49
C PHE A 2 0.45 -1.67 -5.36
N LEU A 3 1.25 -0.68 -4.99
CA LEU A 3 2.21 -0.80 -3.89
C LEU A 3 1.59 -0.27 -2.60
N ASP A 4 1.26 -1.19 -1.68
CA ASP A 4 0.82 -0.83 -0.34
C ASP A 4 1.98 -0.25 0.47
N ALA A 5 1.69 0.59 1.45
CA ALA A 5 2.70 1.15 2.32
C ALA A 5 3.55 0.07 3.00
N SER A 6 2.95 -1.07 3.35
CA SER A 6 3.68 -2.19 3.97
C SER A 6 4.80 -2.71 3.08
N ALA A 7 4.56 -2.80 1.76
CA ALA A 7 5.57 -3.23 0.81
C ALA A 7 6.68 -2.17 0.64
N VAL A 8 6.29 -0.91 0.53
CA VAL A 8 7.25 0.20 0.42
C VAL A 8 8.18 0.22 1.63
N LEU A 9 7.62 0.09 2.83
CA LEU A 9 8.41 0.07 4.07
C LEU A 9 9.31 -1.16 4.17
N GLY A 10 8.82 -2.33 3.75
CA GLY A 10 9.64 -3.54 3.73
C GLY A 10 10.90 -3.37 2.91
N ILE A 11 10.81 -2.63 1.81
CA ILE A 11 11.95 -2.33 0.94
C ILE A 11 12.84 -1.24 1.55
N LEU A 12 12.25 -0.11 1.93
CA LEU A 12 13.02 1.05 2.41
C LEU A 12 13.69 0.81 3.75
N LEU A 13 13.07 0.04 4.64
CA LEU A 13 13.65 -0.33 5.93
C LEU A 13 14.54 -1.57 5.85
N GLN A 14 14.74 -2.10 4.66
CA GLN A 14 15.60 -3.27 4.40
C GLN A 14 15.21 -4.47 5.28
N GLU A 15 13.91 -4.73 5.36
CA GLU A 15 13.41 -5.88 6.10
C GLU A 15 13.71 -7.18 5.36
N GLU A 16 13.52 -8.32 6.00
CA GLU A 16 13.91 -9.62 5.42
C GLU A 16 13.18 -9.97 4.12
N ASP A 17 11.99 -9.41 3.89
CA ASP A 17 11.19 -9.64 2.68
C ASP A 17 11.60 -8.75 1.50
N ARG A 18 12.59 -7.87 1.68
CA ARG A 18 12.98 -6.86 0.69
C ARG A 18 13.25 -7.46 -0.69
N GLU A 19 14.03 -8.50 -0.74
CA GLU A 19 14.41 -9.13 -2.01
C GLU A 19 13.20 -9.72 -2.74
N GLU A 20 12.33 -10.41 -2.02
CA GLU A 20 11.11 -10.98 -2.58
C GLU A 20 10.18 -9.89 -3.11
N LEU A 21 10.03 -8.79 -2.35
CA LEU A 21 9.21 -7.65 -2.78
C LEU A 21 9.76 -7.02 -4.06
N LEU A 22 11.07 -6.82 -4.13
CA LEU A 22 11.72 -6.26 -5.32
C LEU A 22 11.57 -7.19 -6.53
N GLU A 23 11.69 -8.49 -6.34
CA GLU A 23 11.48 -9.46 -7.40
C GLU A 23 10.06 -9.39 -7.95
N ARG A 24 9.07 -9.25 -7.08
CA ARG A 24 7.67 -9.13 -7.49
C ARG A 24 7.41 -7.83 -8.26
N ILE A 25 8.05 -6.74 -7.84
CA ILE A 25 7.96 -5.46 -8.57
C ILE A 25 8.56 -5.62 -9.97
N GLU A 26 9.72 -6.26 -10.06
CA GLU A 26 10.42 -6.47 -11.33
C GLU A 26 9.60 -7.34 -12.28
N ALA A 27 8.88 -8.32 -11.75
CA ALA A 27 8.04 -9.23 -12.52
C ALA A 27 6.66 -8.66 -12.85
N ALA A 28 6.32 -7.47 -12.37
CA ALA A 28 4.99 -6.89 -12.56
C ALA A 28 4.69 -6.63 -14.05
N THR A 29 3.49 -7.02 -14.47
CA THR A 29 3.04 -6.87 -15.86
C THR A 29 2.06 -5.70 -16.03
N THR A 30 1.65 -5.07 -14.92
CA THR A 30 0.80 -3.87 -14.92
C THR A 30 1.60 -2.68 -14.41
N PRO A 31 1.19 -1.43 -14.74
CA PRO A 31 1.92 -0.26 -14.23
C PRO A 31 1.98 -0.25 -12.71
N LEU A 32 3.15 0.12 -12.16
CA LEU A 32 3.30 0.31 -10.73
C LEU A 32 2.48 1.52 -10.31
N THR A 33 1.66 1.33 -9.29
CA THR A 33 0.65 2.32 -8.88
C THR A 33 0.67 2.49 -7.37
N THR A 34 0.37 3.67 -6.90
CA THR A 34 0.15 3.94 -5.48
C THR A 34 -0.92 5.02 -5.34
N SER A 35 -1.15 5.52 -4.14
CA SER A 35 -2.15 6.55 -3.89
C SER A 35 -1.65 7.54 -2.85
N PRO A 36 -2.27 8.73 -2.74
CA PRO A 36 -1.90 9.69 -1.70
C PRO A 36 -1.99 9.12 -0.29
N VAL A 37 -2.93 8.22 -0.03
CA VAL A 37 -3.07 7.57 1.28
C VAL A 37 -1.87 6.64 1.55
N ALA A 38 -1.51 5.80 0.59
CA ALA A 38 -0.36 4.90 0.74
C ALA A 38 0.95 5.67 0.86
N VAL A 39 1.09 6.76 0.12
CA VAL A 39 2.27 7.65 0.23
C VAL A 39 2.33 8.25 1.63
N MET A 40 1.24 8.79 2.14
CA MET A 40 1.19 9.37 3.48
C MET A 40 1.55 8.34 4.56
N GLU A 41 0.98 7.14 4.48
CA GLU A 41 1.31 6.06 5.42
C GLU A 41 2.78 5.68 5.34
N SER A 42 3.34 5.59 4.14
CA SER A 42 4.76 5.27 3.94
C SER A 42 5.65 6.32 4.59
N VAL A 43 5.35 7.59 4.36
CA VAL A 43 6.11 8.71 4.94
C VAL A 43 6.04 8.69 6.47
N ALA A 44 4.82 8.61 7.02
CA ALA A 44 4.61 8.66 8.46
C ALA A 44 5.32 7.50 9.18
N ASN A 45 5.19 6.28 8.65
CA ASN A 45 5.79 5.10 9.26
C ASN A 45 7.31 5.05 9.05
N LEU A 46 7.81 5.50 7.91
CA LEU A 46 9.25 5.58 7.69
C LEU A 46 9.89 6.58 8.67
N ALA A 47 9.26 7.73 8.87
CA ALA A 47 9.75 8.72 9.82
C ALA A 47 9.79 8.16 11.25
N SER A 48 8.72 7.49 11.66
CA SER A 48 8.61 6.91 13.00
C SER A 48 9.61 5.76 13.20
N LYS A 49 9.58 4.76 12.33
CA LYS A 49 10.42 3.57 12.47
C LYS A 49 11.90 3.85 12.20
N GLY A 50 12.17 4.78 11.30
CA GLY A 50 13.55 5.17 10.97
C GLY A 50 14.13 6.24 11.88
N SER A 51 13.32 6.80 12.78
CA SER A 51 13.72 7.89 13.68
C SER A 51 14.32 9.09 12.92
N ILE A 52 13.67 9.48 11.83
CA ILE A 52 14.08 10.62 10.99
C ILE A 52 12.96 11.66 10.89
N PRO A 53 13.27 12.91 10.53
CA PRO A 53 12.23 13.92 10.32
C PRO A 53 11.27 13.54 9.20
N VAL A 54 10.02 13.98 9.33
CA VAL A 54 8.98 13.70 8.32
C VAL A 54 9.41 14.21 6.93
N GLU A 55 9.99 15.39 6.86
CA GLU A 55 10.46 15.98 5.60
C GLU A 55 11.50 15.09 4.91
N LYS A 56 12.39 14.49 5.69
CA LYS A 56 13.40 13.57 5.18
C LYS A 56 12.76 12.26 4.68
N ALA A 57 11.83 11.73 5.44
CA ALA A 57 11.08 10.54 5.05
C ALA A 57 10.32 10.79 3.74
N ASN A 58 9.72 11.98 3.60
CA ASN A 58 9.01 12.37 2.39
C ASN A 58 9.94 12.40 1.16
N GLU A 59 11.15 12.95 1.32
CA GLU A 59 12.14 12.96 0.24
C GLU A 59 12.52 11.53 -0.19
N ILE A 60 12.74 10.64 0.78
CA ILE A 60 13.11 9.25 0.51
C ILE A 60 11.98 8.52 -0.23
N VAL A 61 10.75 8.65 0.24
CA VAL A 61 9.59 8.03 -0.40
C VAL A 61 9.39 8.57 -1.82
N ALA A 62 9.49 9.89 -2.00
CA ALA A 62 9.34 10.53 -3.30
C ALA A 62 10.39 10.03 -4.30
N GLU A 63 11.65 9.91 -3.87
CA GLU A 63 12.73 9.42 -4.71
C GLU A 63 12.51 7.95 -5.08
N PHE A 64 12.06 7.14 -4.13
CA PHE A 64 11.71 5.74 -4.37
C PHE A 64 10.64 5.62 -5.47
N MET A 65 9.55 6.37 -5.32
CA MET A 65 8.44 6.36 -6.28
C MET A 65 8.89 6.83 -7.67
N LYS A 66 9.72 7.85 -7.72
CA LYS A 66 10.27 8.38 -8.97
C LYS A 66 11.18 7.36 -9.67
N THR A 67 12.09 6.76 -8.92
CA THR A 67 13.04 5.78 -9.46
C THR A 67 12.33 4.58 -10.08
N LEU A 68 11.25 4.12 -9.46
CA LEU A 68 10.45 3.00 -9.96
C LEU A 68 9.35 3.43 -10.94
N ASN A 69 9.24 4.73 -11.22
CA ASN A 69 8.20 5.28 -12.09
C ASN A 69 6.79 4.88 -11.63
N VAL A 70 6.53 5.00 -10.33
CA VAL A 70 5.25 4.65 -9.73
C VAL A 70 4.23 5.76 -9.99
N ARG A 71 3.04 5.37 -10.44
CA ARG A 71 1.94 6.31 -10.70
C ARG A 71 1.15 6.54 -9.41
N ASN A 72 1.08 7.80 -8.97
CA ASN A 72 0.28 8.17 -7.80
C ASN A 72 -1.11 8.60 -8.30
N VAL A 73 -2.10 7.74 -8.12
CA VAL A 73 -3.45 7.97 -8.65
C VAL A 73 -4.34 8.64 -7.61
N PRO A 74 -5.27 9.50 -8.03
CA PRO A 74 -6.12 10.22 -7.08
C PRO A 74 -7.12 9.29 -6.40
N ILE A 75 -7.46 9.63 -5.15
CA ILE A 75 -8.56 9.00 -4.42
C ILE A 75 -9.84 9.75 -4.77
N THR A 76 -10.62 9.17 -5.66
CA THR A 76 -11.89 9.76 -6.09
C THR A 76 -13.02 9.40 -5.12
N PRO A 77 -14.16 10.12 -5.17
CA PRO A 77 -15.34 9.72 -4.39
C PRO A 77 -15.78 8.27 -4.67
N GLU A 78 -15.63 7.81 -5.90
CA GLU A 78 -15.95 6.42 -6.28
C GLU A 78 -15.04 5.41 -5.57
N ILE A 79 -13.74 5.69 -5.53
CA ILE A 79 -12.78 4.85 -4.80
C ILE A 79 -13.10 4.88 -3.30
N GLY A 80 -13.44 6.05 -2.77
CA GLY A 80 -13.87 6.19 -1.37
C GLY A 80 -15.08 5.32 -1.05
N ALA A 81 -16.10 5.33 -1.91
CA ALA A 81 -17.28 4.50 -1.74
C ALA A 81 -16.93 3.01 -1.77
N ARG A 82 -16.04 2.61 -2.66
CA ARG A 82 -15.54 1.22 -2.72
C ARG A 82 -14.81 0.83 -1.45
N ALA A 83 -13.98 1.73 -0.91
CA ALA A 83 -13.27 1.49 0.36
C ALA A 83 -14.26 1.26 1.50
N ILE A 84 -15.36 2.01 1.55
CA ILE A 84 -16.40 1.83 2.57
C ILE A 84 -17.03 0.44 2.45
N ARG A 85 -17.33 -0.02 1.24
CA ARG A 85 -17.88 -1.37 1.04
C ARG A 85 -16.91 -2.46 1.48
N ILE A 86 -15.62 -2.27 1.22
CA ILE A 86 -14.57 -3.20 1.65
C ILE A 86 -14.48 -3.21 3.18
N PHE A 87 -14.53 -2.04 3.80
CA PHE A 87 -14.53 -1.92 5.26
C PHE A 87 -15.74 -2.63 5.87
N ALA A 88 -16.93 -2.48 5.29
CA ALA A 88 -18.14 -3.14 5.78
C ALA A 88 -18.00 -4.66 5.78
N LYS A 89 -17.26 -5.22 4.83
CA LYS A 89 -17.06 -6.67 4.71
C LYS A 89 -15.87 -7.19 5.52
N TYR A 90 -14.73 -6.50 5.46
CA TYR A 90 -13.47 -7.00 5.99
C TYR A 90 -12.87 -6.14 7.09
N GLY A 91 -13.48 -5.03 7.40
CA GLY A 91 -12.91 -4.02 8.29
C GLY A 91 -12.78 -4.47 9.74
N LYS A 92 -11.87 -3.82 10.43
CA LYS A 92 -11.71 -3.98 11.87
C LYS A 92 -13.02 -3.62 12.57
N GLY A 93 -13.51 -4.50 13.45
CA GLY A 93 -14.79 -4.29 14.13
C GLY A 93 -15.99 -4.87 13.39
N GLN A 94 -15.82 -5.45 12.21
CA GLN A 94 -16.90 -6.05 11.41
C GLN A 94 -17.03 -7.56 11.60
N ASN A 95 -16.42 -8.09 12.65
CA ASN A 95 -16.52 -9.51 12.99
C ASN A 95 -16.00 -10.43 11.88
N HIS A 96 -14.93 -10.01 11.21
CA HIS A 96 -14.27 -10.75 10.14
C HIS A 96 -12.79 -10.93 10.47
N PRO A 97 -12.18 -12.09 10.16
CA PRO A 97 -10.77 -12.34 10.49
C PRO A 97 -9.76 -11.39 9.81
N ALA A 98 -10.12 -10.79 8.70
CA ALA A 98 -9.22 -9.88 7.98
C ALA A 98 -8.89 -8.62 8.79
N ARG A 99 -9.86 -8.03 9.48
CA ARG A 99 -9.67 -6.87 10.36
C ARG A 99 -8.91 -5.72 9.69
N LEU A 100 -9.30 -5.37 8.47
CA LEU A 100 -8.62 -4.32 7.70
C LEU A 100 -8.77 -2.95 8.37
N ASN A 101 -7.69 -2.18 8.40
CA ASN A 101 -7.73 -0.79 8.83
C ASN A 101 -8.10 0.11 7.64
N MET A 102 -8.17 1.43 7.89
CA MET A 102 -8.56 2.39 6.85
C MET A 102 -7.58 2.38 5.67
N GLY A 103 -6.28 2.38 5.93
CA GLY A 103 -5.27 2.35 4.87
C GLY A 103 -5.39 1.10 4.00
N ASP A 104 -5.60 -0.06 4.62
CA ASP A 104 -5.82 -1.32 3.91
C ASP A 104 -7.04 -1.25 2.98
N CYS A 105 -8.12 -0.65 3.47
CA CYS A 105 -9.34 -0.51 2.69
C CYS A 105 -9.14 0.37 1.45
N PHE A 106 -8.39 1.46 1.58
CA PHE A 106 -8.06 2.30 0.44
C PHE A 106 -7.13 1.60 -0.55
N ALA A 107 -6.12 0.89 -0.06
CA ALA A 107 -5.22 0.12 -0.92
C ALA A 107 -6.01 -0.91 -1.74
N ALA A 108 -6.86 -1.67 -1.07
CA ALA A 108 -7.74 -2.65 -1.71
C ALA A 108 -8.69 -2.00 -2.72
N ALA A 109 -9.26 -0.85 -2.37
CA ALA A 109 -10.19 -0.13 -3.23
C ALA A 109 -9.52 0.34 -4.53
N VAL A 110 -8.31 0.88 -4.42
CA VAL A 110 -7.57 1.34 -5.60
C VAL A 110 -7.19 0.15 -6.49
N ALA A 111 -6.65 -0.91 -5.90
CA ALA A 111 -6.27 -2.10 -6.65
C ALA A 111 -7.47 -2.69 -7.42
N LYS A 112 -8.61 -2.81 -6.77
CA LYS A 112 -9.84 -3.30 -7.39
C LYS A 112 -10.38 -2.34 -8.46
N ASN A 113 -10.31 -1.05 -8.21
CA ASN A 113 -10.79 -0.03 -9.16
C ASN A 113 -10.06 -0.10 -10.50
N TYR A 114 -8.76 -0.35 -10.45
CA TYR A 114 -7.93 -0.46 -11.66
C TYR A 114 -7.74 -1.89 -12.15
N GLY A 115 -8.27 -2.87 -11.44
CA GLY A 115 -8.12 -4.29 -11.82
C GLY A 115 -6.68 -4.76 -11.81
N ILE A 116 -5.86 -4.31 -10.85
CA ILE A 116 -4.44 -4.64 -10.76
C ILE A 116 -4.14 -5.40 -9.46
N PRO A 117 -3.06 -6.18 -9.45
CA PRO A 117 -2.64 -6.88 -8.22
C PRO A 117 -2.22 -5.91 -7.13
N LEU A 118 -2.31 -6.37 -5.88
CA LEU A 118 -1.89 -5.64 -4.70
C LEU A 118 -0.61 -6.27 -4.15
N LEU A 119 0.45 -5.48 -4.02
CA LEU A 119 1.67 -5.89 -3.35
C LEU A 119 1.67 -5.38 -1.92
N TYR A 120 1.77 -6.30 -0.97
CA TYR A 120 1.75 -6.01 0.45
C TYR A 120 2.70 -6.94 1.21
N LYS A 121 3.09 -6.52 2.40
CA LYS A 121 3.82 -7.34 3.35
C LYS A 121 2.93 -7.61 4.55
N GLY A 122 3.04 -8.82 5.14
CA GLY A 122 2.28 -9.21 6.31
C GLY A 122 1.01 -9.97 5.97
N ASN A 123 0.11 -10.04 6.94
CA ASN A 123 -1.05 -10.94 6.89
C ASN A 123 -2.40 -10.22 6.72
N ASP A 124 -2.40 -8.89 6.51
CA ASP A 124 -3.64 -8.12 6.51
C ASP A 124 -4.64 -8.59 5.45
N PHE A 125 -4.16 -9.04 4.30
CA PHE A 125 -5.02 -9.40 3.18
C PHE A 125 -5.21 -10.90 2.97
N ILE A 126 -4.63 -11.76 3.83
CA ILE A 126 -4.68 -13.23 3.62
C ILE A 126 -6.08 -13.82 3.72
N HIS A 127 -6.99 -13.16 4.43
CA HIS A 127 -8.39 -13.59 4.57
C HIS A 127 -9.32 -12.85 3.62
N THR A 128 -8.78 -12.22 2.59
CA THR A 128 -9.55 -11.48 1.58
C THR A 128 -9.32 -12.10 0.20
N ASP A 129 -10.07 -11.62 -0.77
CA ASP A 129 -9.89 -12.01 -2.17
C ASP A 129 -8.66 -11.34 -2.84
N LEU A 130 -7.88 -10.57 -2.07
CA LEU A 130 -6.66 -9.90 -2.54
C LEU A 130 -5.36 -10.58 -2.11
N ARG A 131 -5.45 -11.69 -1.41
CA ARG A 131 -4.26 -12.42 -0.96
C ARG A 131 -3.37 -12.91 -2.12
#